data_aef673fdd0621c024519be93aef75427
#
_entry.id   aef673fdd0621c024519be93aef75427
#
_cell.length_a   1.000
_cell.length_b   1.000
_cell.length_c   1.000
_cell.angle_alpha   90.00
_cell.angle_beta   90.00
_cell.angle_gamma   90.00
#
_symmetry.space_group_name_H-M   'P 1'
#
loop_
_entity.id
_entity.type
_entity.pdbx_description
1 polymer ?
#
loop_
_entity_poly.entity_id
_entity_poly.type
_entity_poly.pdbx_seq_one_letter_code
_entity_poly.pdbx_strand_id
1 'polypeptide(L)'
;MIHDLPVDFLNQPLACVDPEIAEVLELELERQQRTLEMIASENFVPMAVLECQGSVLTNKYAVGYPGRRDYGGCERIDVAEQLAIDRACELFGAEHANMQPHSGTQANTAAYHALLDPGETILALEVTHGGHFTHGSPLNVSGHLYDLATYHVDRVSGLVDMGEVERVAHERRPRLILAGWSAYPRALDFARFRAIADDVGAYLLVDMAHFAGLVAAGVYPNPVPHADVVTSTIHKTLGGPRGGMILSTERLGGRIDAAVYPGQQSGPLQHVIAGKAVALRIAASDAFRERQARTVAGARAVASQLVAAGQDVLTGGTDTHLVMCDLRKLGLDAREGENRLASIGITVSHSPVPFDPRPVDVSGGLRIGTSALATRGLQVADFLEVGGIIAEALEPRGFASRRAELATRATELAERYPLYPRLGAATGAVVLDFPSVAREINHPPSAAELRRRPA
;
A
#
# COMPACT_ATOMS: atom_id res chain seq x y z
N MET A 1 1.57 -28.37 25.29
CA MET A 1 1.77 -29.80 25.03
C MET A 1 1.90 -29.97 23.53
N ILE A 2 2.99 -30.55 23.05
CA ILE A 2 3.12 -30.88 21.61
C ILE A 2 2.19 -32.08 21.40
N HIS A 3 1.02 -31.86 20.80
CA HIS A 3 0.16 -32.96 20.38
C HIS A 3 0.85 -33.71 19.25
N ASP A 4 0.73 -35.05 19.24
CA ASP A 4 1.29 -35.84 18.14
C ASP A 4 0.68 -35.41 16.81
N LEU A 5 1.54 -34.99 15.87
CA LEU A 5 1.10 -34.65 14.53
C LEU A 5 0.56 -35.89 13.81
N PRO A 6 -0.44 -35.75 12.91
CA PRO A 6 -0.88 -36.85 12.06
C PRO A 6 0.30 -37.48 11.31
N VAL A 7 0.34 -38.78 11.13
CA VAL A 7 1.43 -39.52 10.45
C VAL A 7 1.61 -38.98 9.00
N ASP A 8 0.53 -38.60 8.34
CA ASP A 8 0.55 -37.98 6.99
C ASP A 8 0.27 -36.47 7.04
N PHE A 9 1.00 -35.74 7.89
CA PHE A 9 0.82 -34.28 8.06
C PHE A 9 1.00 -33.49 6.74
N LEU A 10 1.76 -34.02 5.77
CA LEU A 10 2.02 -33.36 4.50
C LEU A 10 0.72 -33.14 3.67
N ASN A 11 -0.26 -34.03 3.80
CA ASN A 11 -1.50 -34.01 3.04
C ASN A 11 -2.73 -33.63 3.90
N GLN A 12 -2.51 -33.26 5.15
CA GLN A 12 -3.61 -32.87 6.03
C GLN A 12 -3.95 -31.39 5.91
N PRO A 13 -5.23 -31.01 6.00
CA PRO A 13 -5.64 -29.62 6.05
C PRO A 13 -5.15 -28.96 7.36
N LEU A 14 -5.06 -27.63 7.35
CA LEU A 14 -4.58 -26.82 8.47
C LEU A 14 -5.29 -27.18 9.80
N ALA A 15 -6.60 -27.31 9.79
CA ALA A 15 -7.38 -27.61 10.98
C ALA A 15 -7.03 -28.94 11.65
N CYS A 16 -6.46 -29.91 10.91
CA CYS A 16 -5.98 -31.15 11.46
C CYS A 16 -4.54 -31.07 11.97
N VAL A 17 -3.73 -30.17 11.44
CA VAL A 17 -2.31 -29.99 11.79
C VAL A 17 -2.16 -28.97 12.92
N ASP A 18 -2.89 -27.86 12.82
CA ASP A 18 -2.84 -26.75 13.75
C ASP A 18 -4.23 -26.10 13.89
N PRO A 19 -5.08 -26.63 14.75
CA PRO A 19 -6.43 -26.09 14.96
C PRO A 19 -6.42 -24.67 15.56
N GLU A 20 -5.39 -24.30 16.32
CA GLU A 20 -5.27 -22.96 16.92
C GLU A 20 -5.08 -21.89 15.84
N ILE A 21 -4.23 -22.14 14.85
CA ILE A 21 -4.06 -21.24 13.71
C ILE A 21 -5.29 -21.25 12.80
N ALA A 22 -5.95 -22.39 12.63
CA ALA A 22 -7.20 -22.46 11.88
C ALA A 22 -8.28 -21.55 12.50
N GLU A 23 -8.45 -21.59 13.83
CA GLU A 23 -9.35 -20.70 14.56
C GLU A 23 -8.99 -19.20 14.38
N VAL A 24 -7.70 -18.86 14.43
CA VAL A 24 -7.24 -17.47 14.20
C VAL A 24 -7.65 -16.98 12.82
N LEU A 25 -7.54 -17.81 11.77
CA LEU A 25 -7.96 -17.43 10.41
C LEU A 25 -9.48 -17.24 10.30
N GLU A 26 -10.27 -18.08 10.96
CA GLU A 26 -11.72 -17.95 11.00
C GLU A 26 -12.16 -16.66 11.72
N LEU A 27 -11.58 -16.38 12.90
CA LEU A 27 -11.86 -15.17 13.66
C LEU A 27 -11.45 -13.89 12.92
N GLU A 28 -10.31 -13.91 12.20
CA GLU A 28 -9.89 -12.76 11.40
C GLU A 28 -10.80 -12.55 10.19
N LEU A 29 -11.25 -13.62 9.53
CA LEU A 29 -12.24 -13.51 8.45
C LEU A 29 -13.55 -12.90 8.96
N GLU A 30 -14.05 -13.38 10.12
CA GLU A 30 -15.24 -12.83 10.76
C GLU A 30 -15.07 -11.34 11.10
N ARG A 31 -13.91 -10.95 11.66
CA ARG A 31 -13.60 -9.56 11.94
C ARG A 31 -13.68 -8.71 10.67
N GLN A 32 -13.01 -9.13 9.60
CA GLN A 32 -13.01 -8.38 8.32
C GLN A 32 -14.41 -8.29 7.70
N GLN A 33 -15.23 -9.32 7.84
CA GLN A 33 -16.60 -9.32 7.32
C GLN A 33 -17.52 -8.36 8.07
N ARG A 34 -17.34 -8.23 9.39
CA ARG A 34 -18.23 -7.46 10.28
C ARG A 34 -17.82 -6.02 10.51
N THR A 35 -16.57 -5.65 10.17
CA THR A 35 -16.03 -4.32 10.42
C THR A 35 -15.91 -3.52 9.12
N LEU A 36 -15.90 -2.19 9.26
CA LEU A 36 -15.57 -1.25 8.20
C LEU A 36 -14.08 -0.90 8.28
N GLU A 37 -13.27 -1.52 7.42
CA GLU A 37 -11.83 -1.32 7.38
C GLU A 37 -11.49 -0.01 6.68
N MET A 38 -10.93 0.94 7.43
CA MET A 38 -10.58 2.27 6.95
C MET A 38 -9.13 2.67 7.31
N ILE A 39 -8.27 1.71 7.58
CA ILE A 39 -6.83 1.96 7.65
C ILE A 39 -6.33 2.25 6.23
N ALA A 40 -5.76 3.44 6.01
CA ALA A 40 -5.39 3.93 4.67
C ALA A 40 -4.33 3.08 3.95
N SER A 41 -3.56 2.28 4.70
CA SER A 41 -2.54 1.37 4.16
C SER A 41 -3.05 -0.06 3.94
N GLU A 42 -4.34 -0.33 4.12
CA GLU A 42 -4.96 -1.64 3.96
C GLU A 42 -5.93 -1.69 2.79
N ASN A 43 -6.14 -2.91 2.28
CA ASN A 43 -7.09 -3.22 1.23
C ASN A 43 -7.44 -4.71 1.26
N PHE A 44 -8.56 -5.07 0.64
CA PHE A 44 -8.92 -6.46 0.43
C PHE A 44 -8.37 -6.95 -0.91
N VAL A 45 -7.69 -8.10 -0.89
CA VAL A 45 -7.12 -8.69 -2.11
C VAL A 45 -8.15 -9.57 -2.82
N PRO A 46 -8.15 -9.64 -4.16
CA PRO A 46 -8.99 -10.59 -4.90
C PRO A 46 -8.67 -12.06 -4.55
N MET A 47 -9.66 -12.96 -4.63
CA MET A 47 -9.48 -14.40 -4.41
C MET A 47 -8.32 -14.97 -5.22
N ALA A 48 -8.18 -14.58 -6.50
CA ALA A 48 -7.07 -15.03 -7.35
C ALA A 48 -5.69 -14.67 -6.81
N VAL A 49 -5.57 -13.58 -6.01
CA VAL A 49 -4.33 -13.23 -5.31
C VAL A 49 -4.12 -14.15 -4.10
N LEU A 50 -5.18 -14.47 -3.33
CA LEU A 50 -5.10 -15.42 -2.22
C LEU A 50 -4.69 -16.82 -2.72
N GLU A 51 -5.21 -17.27 -3.86
CA GLU A 51 -4.81 -18.51 -4.50
C GLU A 51 -3.31 -18.55 -4.85
N CYS A 52 -2.76 -17.45 -5.34
CA CYS A 52 -1.31 -17.34 -5.57
C CYS A 52 -0.53 -17.45 -4.26
N GLN A 53 -1.00 -16.82 -3.17
CA GLN A 53 -0.32 -16.82 -1.87
C GLN A 53 -0.25 -18.21 -1.26
N GLY A 54 -1.29 -19.03 -1.40
CA GLY A 54 -1.34 -20.41 -0.93
C GLY A 54 -0.83 -21.46 -1.94
N SER A 55 -0.18 -21.07 -3.04
CA SER A 55 0.22 -21.97 -4.09
C SER A 55 1.54 -22.70 -3.82
N VAL A 56 1.79 -23.77 -4.56
CA VAL A 56 3.05 -24.56 -4.55
C VAL A 56 4.29 -23.73 -4.96
N LEU A 57 4.11 -22.54 -5.50
CA LEU A 57 5.22 -21.63 -5.79
C LEU A 57 6.01 -21.24 -4.54
N THR A 58 5.41 -21.37 -3.34
CA THR A 58 6.09 -21.19 -2.06
C THR A 58 7.26 -22.13 -1.85
N ASN A 59 7.25 -23.30 -2.49
CA ASN A 59 8.30 -24.32 -2.36
C ASN A 59 9.54 -23.99 -3.19
N LYS A 60 9.41 -23.09 -4.20
CA LYS A 60 10.48 -22.89 -5.18
C LYS A 60 11.47 -21.82 -4.74
N TYR A 61 12.71 -22.23 -4.52
CA TYR A 61 13.82 -21.33 -4.29
C TYR A 61 14.44 -20.88 -5.62
N ALA A 62 14.55 -19.56 -5.83
CA ALA A 62 15.06 -18.99 -7.07
C ALA A 62 15.87 -17.74 -6.80
N VAL A 63 17.15 -17.79 -7.04
CA VAL A 63 18.09 -16.69 -6.89
C VAL A 63 18.47 -16.19 -8.29
N GLY A 64 18.68 -14.91 -8.46
CA GLY A 64 18.88 -14.27 -9.76
C GLY A 64 17.57 -13.79 -10.39
N TYR A 65 17.56 -13.58 -11.69
CA TYR A 65 16.47 -12.98 -12.46
C TYR A 65 16.00 -13.90 -13.59
N PRO A 66 14.82 -13.69 -14.19
CA PRO A 66 14.33 -14.49 -15.30
C PRO A 66 15.39 -14.72 -16.38
N GLY A 67 15.61 -15.99 -16.77
CA GLY A 67 16.64 -16.39 -17.71
C GLY A 67 18.08 -16.36 -17.22
N ARG A 68 18.32 -15.88 -15.99
CA ARG A 68 19.66 -15.79 -15.37
C ARG A 68 19.59 -16.20 -13.89
N ARG A 69 19.14 -17.46 -13.65
CA ARG A 69 19.00 -18.02 -12.31
C ARG A 69 20.24 -18.84 -11.92
N ASP A 70 20.55 -18.80 -10.63
CA ASP A 70 21.62 -19.63 -10.07
C ASP A 70 21.16 -21.08 -9.79
N TYR A 71 19.84 -21.37 -9.91
CA TYR A 71 19.25 -22.66 -9.62
C TYR A 71 18.45 -23.21 -10.82
N GLY A 72 18.44 -24.55 -10.97
CA GLY A 72 17.63 -25.23 -11.95
C GLY A 72 16.12 -25.26 -11.58
N GLY A 73 15.28 -25.63 -12.54
CA GLY A 73 13.83 -25.78 -12.35
C GLY A 73 13.08 -24.46 -12.22
N CYS A 74 13.59 -23.39 -12.83
CA CYS A 74 13.04 -22.03 -12.71
C CYS A 74 12.14 -21.65 -13.91
N GLU A 75 11.98 -22.50 -14.90
CA GLU A 75 11.33 -22.17 -16.18
C GLU A 75 9.89 -21.67 -16.01
N ARG A 76 9.18 -22.15 -15.00
CA ARG A 76 7.79 -21.76 -14.74
C ARG A 76 7.69 -20.48 -13.94
N ILE A 77 8.55 -20.30 -12.94
CA ILE A 77 8.59 -19.07 -12.15
C ILE A 77 9.13 -17.90 -12.96
N ASP A 78 10.04 -18.13 -13.90
CA ASP A 78 10.53 -17.10 -14.83
C ASP A 78 9.37 -16.48 -15.63
N VAL A 79 8.42 -17.30 -16.07
CA VAL A 79 7.21 -16.80 -16.74
C VAL A 79 6.37 -15.92 -15.81
N ALA A 80 6.18 -16.35 -14.56
CA ALA A 80 5.40 -15.57 -13.60
C ALA A 80 6.05 -14.22 -13.25
N GLU A 81 7.37 -14.23 -13.04
CA GLU A 81 8.11 -13.00 -12.72
C GLU A 81 8.21 -12.08 -13.94
N GLN A 82 8.45 -12.61 -15.13
CA GLN A 82 8.46 -11.81 -16.36
C GLN A 82 7.09 -11.15 -16.61
N LEU A 83 5.98 -11.87 -16.42
CA LEU A 83 4.64 -11.31 -16.52
C LEU A 83 4.42 -10.18 -15.51
N ALA A 84 4.98 -10.27 -14.30
CA ALA A 84 4.88 -9.19 -13.32
C ALA A 84 5.67 -7.96 -13.77
N ILE A 85 6.88 -8.15 -14.29
CA ILE A 85 7.76 -7.09 -14.83
C ILE A 85 7.08 -6.39 -16.01
N ASP A 86 6.66 -7.15 -17.03
CA ASP A 86 6.05 -6.60 -18.24
C ASP A 86 4.79 -5.79 -17.92
N ARG A 87 3.92 -6.32 -17.05
CA ARG A 87 2.70 -5.64 -16.62
C ARG A 87 2.96 -4.37 -15.81
N ALA A 88 4.01 -4.38 -14.97
CA ALA A 88 4.38 -3.18 -14.23
C ALA A 88 4.91 -2.08 -15.16
N CYS A 89 5.78 -2.43 -16.11
CA CYS A 89 6.30 -1.51 -17.11
C CYS A 89 5.17 -0.93 -17.98
N GLU A 90 4.26 -1.80 -18.48
CA GLU A 90 3.14 -1.37 -19.32
C GLU A 90 2.16 -0.46 -18.55
N LEU A 91 1.77 -0.85 -17.32
CA LEU A 91 0.77 -0.14 -16.54
C LEU A 91 1.20 1.27 -16.12
N PHE A 92 2.47 1.45 -15.80
CA PHE A 92 3.01 2.72 -15.29
C PHE A 92 3.81 3.50 -16.31
N GLY A 93 4.13 2.92 -17.47
CA GLY A 93 5.00 3.51 -18.48
C GLY A 93 6.47 3.54 -18.08
N ALA A 94 6.94 2.56 -17.31
CA ALA A 94 8.32 2.44 -16.87
C ALA A 94 9.17 1.66 -17.88
N GLU A 95 10.47 1.99 -17.96
CA GLU A 95 11.42 1.30 -18.83
C GLU A 95 11.95 0.00 -18.20
N HIS A 96 12.03 -0.04 -16.86
CA HIS A 96 12.51 -1.17 -16.08
C HIS A 96 11.68 -1.36 -14.80
N ALA A 97 11.48 -2.62 -14.40
CA ALA A 97 10.79 -2.96 -13.15
C ALA A 97 11.48 -4.13 -12.44
N ASN A 98 11.68 -3.98 -11.12
CA ASN A 98 12.11 -5.06 -10.25
C ASN A 98 10.96 -5.46 -9.31
N MET A 99 10.52 -6.71 -9.41
CA MET A 99 9.36 -7.24 -8.66
C MET A 99 9.75 -8.07 -7.44
N GLN A 100 11.04 -8.17 -7.12
CA GLN A 100 11.53 -9.00 -6.02
C GLN A 100 11.46 -8.37 -4.62
N PRO A 101 11.41 -7.04 -4.39
CA PRO A 101 11.36 -6.51 -3.03
C PRO A 101 10.24 -7.13 -2.20
N HIS A 102 10.59 -7.64 -0.99
CA HIS A 102 9.64 -8.31 -0.09
C HIS A 102 8.67 -7.31 0.56
N SER A 103 9.04 -6.03 0.62
CA SER A 103 8.24 -4.94 1.17
C SER A 103 8.55 -3.60 0.50
N GLY A 104 7.72 -2.57 0.73
CA GLY A 104 8.05 -1.20 0.35
C GLY A 104 9.30 -0.67 1.06
N THR A 105 9.50 -1.04 2.32
CA THR A 105 10.72 -0.69 3.07
C THR A 105 11.96 -1.22 2.37
N GLN A 106 11.95 -2.48 1.92
CA GLN A 106 13.08 -3.06 1.19
C GLN A 106 13.24 -2.47 -0.21
N ALA A 107 12.14 -2.10 -0.87
CA ALA A 107 12.20 -1.37 -2.13
C ALA A 107 12.91 -0.01 -1.97
N ASN A 108 12.55 0.77 -0.94
CA ASN A 108 13.23 2.03 -0.64
C ASN A 108 14.71 1.83 -0.29
N THR A 109 15.01 0.86 0.59
CA THR A 109 16.39 0.59 0.99
C THR A 109 17.26 0.13 -0.20
N ALA A 110 16.72 -0.71 -1.10
CA ALA A 110 17.41 -1.11 -2.31
C ALA A 110 17.63 0.06 -3.27
N ALA A 111 16.65 0.95 -3.43
CA ALA A 111 16.79 2.16 -4.23
C ALA A 111 17.88 3.09 -3.66
N TYR A 112 17.92 3.29 -2.35
CA TYR A 112 19.01 4.06 -1.71
C TYR A 112 20.36 3.40 -1.94
N HIS A 113 20.47 2.10 -1.70
CA HIS A 113 21.73 1.36 -1.93
C HIS A 113 22.21 1.44 -3.40
N ALA A 114 21.26 1.51 -4.36
CA ALA A 114 21.60 1.69 -5.75
C ALA A 114 22.07 3.12 -6.09
N LEU A 115 21.61 4.14 -5.37
CA LEU A 115 21.78 5.54 -5.75
C LEU A 115 22.76 6.32 -4.88
N LEU A 116 22.97 5.90 -3.64
CA LEU A 116 23.67 6.65 -2.60
C LEU A 116 24.84 5.87 -2.00
N ASP A 117 25.88 6.60 -1.63
CA ASP A 117 26.89 6.13 -0.70
C ASP A 117 26.50 6.48 0.75
N PRO A 118 26.93 5.70 1.76
CA PRO A 118 26.67 6.01 3.16
C PRO A 118 27.15 7.43 3.54
N GLY A 119 26.30 8.18 4.24
CA GLY A 119 26.57 9.56 4.64
C GLY A 119 26.12 10.62 3.62
N GLU A 120 25.67 10.23 2.43
CA GLU A 120 25.07 11.19 1.50
C GLU A 120 23.68 11.67 1.99
N THR A 121 23.30 12.88 1.61
CA THR A 121 22.08 13.53 2.10
C THR A 121 20.85 13.15 1.27
N ILE A 122 19.77 12.78 1.97
CA ILE A 122 18.41 12.64 1.43
C ILE A 122 17.60 13.86 1.86
N LEU A 123 16.87 14.49 0.94
CA LEU A 123 15.86 15.50 1.24
C LEU A 123 14.47 14.86 1.13
N ALA A 124 13.69 14.83 2.22
CA ALA A 124 12.39 14.16 2.27
C ALA A 124 11.36 14.95 3.08
N LEU A 125 10.07 14.61 2.92
CA LEU A 125 9.00 15.15 3.74
C LEU A 125 9.17 14.71 5.21
N GLU A 126 9.12 15.67 6.13
CA GLU A 126 9.16 15.40 7.57
C GLU A 126 8.10 14.37 7.98
N VAL A 127 8.48 13.39 8.81
CA VAL A 127 7.59 12.27 9.20
C VAL A 127 6.32 12.79 9.89
N THR A 128 6.44 13.77 10.76
CA THR A 128 5.29 14.40 11.45
C THR A 128 4.41 15.23 10.54
N HIS A 129 4.87 15.52 9.33
CA HIS A 129 4.11 16.22 8.29
C HIS A 129 3.55 15.29 7.19
N GLY A 130 3.60 13.99 7.45
CA GLY A 130 3.04 12.96 6.56
C GLY A 130 4.08 12.14 5.80
N GLY A 131 5.37 12.31 6.05
CA GLY A 131 6.43 11.46 5.53
C GLY A 131 6.33 10.01 6.03
N HIS A 132 7.25 9.15 5.61
CA HIS A 132 7.32 7.77 6.04
C HIS A 132 8.63 7.50 6.80
N PHE A 133 8.63 6.53 7.72
CA PHE A 133 9.83 6.18 8.50
C PHE A 133 11.03 5.81 7.62
N THR A 134 10.81 5.18 6.48
CA THR A 134 11.87 4.82 5.54
C THR A 134 12.44 6.01 4.75
N HIS A 135 11.94 7.21 4.98
CA HIS A 135 12.40 8.44 4.34
C HIS A 135 13.46 9.18 5.16
N GLY A 136 14.31 8.45 5.89
CA GLY A 136 15.42 9.00 6.65
C GLY A 136 15.18 9.12 8.17
N SER A 137 14.07 8.57 8.71
CA SER A 137 13.83 8.61 10.15
C SER A 137 14.97 7.96 10.94
N PRO A 138 15.40 8.56 12.07
CA PRO A 138 16.42 7.96 12.95
C PRO A 138 16.06 6.59 13.52
N LEU A 139 14.77 6.21 13.46
CA LEU A 139 14.29 4.90 13.88
C LEU A 139 14.42 3.82 12.78
N ASN A 140 14.86 4.22 11.58
CA ASN A 140 14.95 3.35 10.41
C ASN A 140 16.39 3.28 9.90
N VAL A 141 16.76 2.18 9.22
CA VAL A 141 18.09 1.99 8.63
C VAL A 141 18.47 3.15 7.71
N SER A 142 17.52 3.81 7.05
CA SER A 142 17.80 4.97 6.21
C SER A 142 18.37 6.15 6.99
N GLY A 143 17.86 6.44 8.19
CA GLY A 143 18.40 7.49 9.07
C GLY A 143 19.69 7.09 9.79
N HIS A 144 20.07 5.80 9.78
CA HIS A 144 21.37 5.35 10.29
C HIS A 144 22.48 5.45 9.25
N LEU A 145 22.14 5.32 7.96
CA LEU A 145 23.11 5.26 6.87
C LEU A 145 23.28 6.60 6.16
N TYR A 146 22.27 7.45 6.12
CA TYR A 146 22.22 8.66 5.31
C TYR A 146 21.91 9.89 6.16
N ASP A 147 22.45 11.04 5.77
CA ASP A 147 22.07 12.33 6.33
C ASP A 147 20.65 12.69 5.88
N LEU A 148 19.82 13.21 6.83
CA LEU A 148 18.48 13.67 6.52
C LEU A 148 18.43 15.20 6.49
N ALA A 149 17.89 15.75 5.39
CA ALA A 149 17.30 17.06 5.31
C ALA A 149 15.79 16.93 5.14
N THR A 150 15.01 17.78 5.76
CA THR A 150 13.54 17.71 5.67
C THR A 150 12.96 18.96 5.01
N TYR A 151 11.85 18.76 4.30
CA TYR A 151 10.92 19.81 3.92
C TYR A 151 9.58 19.57 4.59
N HIS A 152 8.75 20.61 4.66
CA HIS A 152 7.54 20.62 5.45
C HIS A 152 6.32 20.99 4.61
N VAL A 153 5.14 20.85 5.21
CA VAL A 153 3.93 21.50 4.69
C VAL A 153 3.88 22.94 5.22
N ASP A 154 3.27 23.83 4.42
CA ASP A 154 2.99 25.18 4.85
C ASP A 154 2.00 25.19 6.03
N ARG A 155 2.24 26.04 7.02
CA ARG A 155 1.47 26.06 8.27
C ARG A 155 0.01 26.47 8.08
N VAL A 156 -0.30 27.25 7.06
CA VAL A 156 -1.64 27.79 6.84
C VAL A 156 -2.45 26.90 5.91
N SER A 157 -1.86 26.52 4.77
CA SER A 157 -2.53 25.73 3.74
C SER A 157 -2.47 24.22 4.02
N GLY A 158 -1.49 23.75 4.79
CA GLY A 158 -1.19 22.33 4.95
C GLY A 158 -0.62 21.66 3.70
N LEU A 159 -0.30 22.42 2.65
CA LEU A 159 0.27 21.91 1.41
C LEU A 159 1.80 21.83 1.50
N VAL A 160 2.40 20.88 0.77
CA VAL A 160 3.87 20.82 0.65
C VAL A 160 4.38 22.15 0.11
N ASP A 161 5.30 22.77 0.87
CA ASP A 161 5.90 24.06 0.49
C ASP A 161 7.02 23.83 -0.53
N MET A 162 6.70 23.98 -1.81
CA MET A 162 7.67 23.79 -2.89
C MET A 162 8.77 24.87 -2.89
N GLY A 163 8.52 26.06 -2.32
CA GLY A 163 9.55 27.09 -2.09
C GLY A 163 10.56 26.64 -1.04
N GLU A 164 10.09 25.99 0.03
CA GLU A 164 10.98 25.39 1.02
C GLU A 164 11.76 24.20 0.43
N VAL A 165 11.12 23.33 -0.36
CA VAL A 165 11.83 22.23 -1.04
C VAL A 165 13.00 22.78 -1.85
N GLU A 166 12.78 23.81 -2.67
CA GLU A 166 13.80 24.45 -3.50
C GLU A 166 14.91 25.06 -2.65
N ARG A 167 14.54 25.85 -1.63
CA ARG A 167 15.52 26.50 -0.72
C ARG A 167 16.39 25.46 -0.01
N VAL A 168 15.80 24.44 0.59
CA VAL A 168 16.55 23.40 1.33
C VAL A 168 17.41 22.58 0.37
N ALA A 169 16.93 22.28 -0.84
CA ALA A 169 17.72 21.59 -1.86
C ALA A 169 19.00 22.39 -2.22
N HIS A 170 18.89 23.70 -2.40
CA HIS A 170 20.06 24.55 -2.66
C HIS A 170 21.02 24.65 -1.48
N GLU A 171 20.50 24.74 -0.26
CA GLU A 171 21.30 24.87 0.97
C GLU A 171 22.04 23.57 1.31
N ARG A 172 21.34 22.42 1.21
CA ARG A 172 21.86 21.14 1.67
C ARG A 172 22.48 20.30 0.56
N ARG A 173 22.26 20.65 -0.71
CA ARG A 173 22.77 19.92 -1.87
C ARG A 173 22.61 18.40 -1.74
N PRO A 174 21.35 17.91 -1.52
CA PRO A 174 21.12 16.49 -1.34
C PRO A 174 21.53 15.70 -2.58
N ARG A 175 21.97 14.47 -2.37
CA ARG A 175 22.22 13.53 -3.47
C ARG A 175 20.91 12.96 -4.01
N LEU A 176 19.87 12.91 -3.19
CA LEU A 176 18.55 12.39 -3.52
C LEU A 176 17.46 13.28 -2.93
N ILE A 177 16.50 13.67 -3.77
CA ILE A 177 15.22 14.25 -3.34
C ILE A 177 14.18 13.14 -3.40
N LEU A 178 13.46 12.96 -2.28
CA LEU A 178 12.40 11.97 -2.15
C LEU A 178 11.05 12.67 -2.06
N ALA A 179 10.20 12.42 -3.05
CA ALA A 179 8.80 12.80 -3.05
C ALA A 179 7.93 11.57 -2.76
N GLY A 180 6.96 11.73 -1.87
CA GLY A 180 6.11 10.62 -1.44
C GLY A 180 5.69 10.79 0.01
N TRP A 181 4.68 10.05 0.41
CA TRP A 181 4.05 10.26 1.70
C TRP A 181 3.32 9.01 2.22
N SER A 182 3.01 9.05 3.51
CA SER A 182 2.18 8.07 4.20
C SER A 182 0.88 8.68 4.73
N ALA A 183 0.85 10.00 4.95
CA ALA A 183 -0.29 10.69 5.55
C ALA A 183 -0.48 12.13 5.00
N TYR A 184 -0.42 12.29 3.67
CA TYR A 184 -0.64 13.57 3.01
C TYR A 184 -1.83 13.47 2.03
N PRO A 185 -2.88 14.34 2.17
CA PRO A 185 -4.13 14.15 1.47
C PRO A 185 -4.20 14.82 0.08
N ARG A 186 -3.14 15.47 -0.40
CA ARG A 186 -3.18 16.24 -1.65
C ARG A 186 -2.24 15.69 -2.72
N ALA A 187 -2.48 16.11 -3.96
CA ALA A 187 -1.60 15.78 -5.07
C ALA A 187 -0.24 16.48 -4.93
N LEU A 188 0.82 15.81 -5.40
CA LEU A 188 2.17 16.36 -5.51
C LEU A 188 2.45 16.79 -6.95
N ASP A 189 3.22 17.87 -7.11
CA ASP A 189 3.73 18.35 -8.40
C ASP A 189 5.09 17.71 -8.70
N PHE A 190 5.08 16.53 -9.32
CA PHE A 190 6.30 15.80 -9.67
C PHE A 190 7.18 16.52 -10.69
N ALA A 191 6.59 17.33 -11.58
CA ALA A 191 7.35 18.12 -12.54
C ALA A 191 8.17 19.20 -11.82
N ARG A 192 7.61 19.83 -10.79
CA ARG A 192 8.34 20.80 -9.96
C ARG A 192 9.45 20.14 -9.14
N PHE A 193 9.19 18.94 -8.55
CA PHE A 193 10.23 18.16 -7.87
C PHE A 193 11.37 17.81 -8.85
N ARG A 194 11.07 17.40 -10.07
CA ARG A 194 12.07 17.10 -11.11
C ARG A 194 12.93 18.32 -11.42
N ALA A 195 12.30 19.48 -11.66
CA ALA A 195 13.02 20.71 -11.96
C ALA A 195 14.00 21.09 -10.83
N ILE A 196 13.58 20.98 -9.56
CA ILE A 196 14.44 21.25 -8.40
C ILE A 196 15.59 20.24 -8.33
N ALA A 197 15.30 18.96 -8.56
CA ALA A 197 16.33 17.93 -8.52
C ALA A 197 17.40 18.12 -9.62
N ASP A 198 16.97 18.51 -10.84
CA ASP A 198 17.88 18.82 -11.94
C ASP A 198 18.78 20.02 -11.61
N ASP A 199 18.23 21.06 -11.02
CA ASP A 199 18.96 22.28 -10.70
C ASP A 199 20.06 22.06 -9.64
N VAL A 200 19.88 21.12 -8.74
CA VAL A 200 20.89 20.76 -7.72
C VAL A 200 21.70 19.52 -8.06
N GLY A 201 21.40 18.83 -9.17
CA GLY A 201 22.08 17.61 -9.61
C GLY A 201 21.77 16.38 -8.75
N ALA A 202 20.57 16.33 -8.16
CA ALA A 202 20.10 15.23 -7.34
C ALA A 202 19.33 14.17 -8.16
N TYR A 203 19.30 12.93 -7.67
CA TYR A 203 18.30 11.96 -8.11
C TYR A 203 16.91 12.34 -7.57
N LEU A 204 15.86 12.08 -8.35
CA LEU A 204 14.47 12.12 -7.86
C LEU A 204 13.95 10.70 -7.68
N LEU A 205 13.67 10.34 -6.44
CA LEU A 205 12.96 9.11 -6.08
C LEU A 205 11.53 9.48 -5.66
N VAL A 206 10.55 8.74 -6.18
CA VAL A 206 9.16 8.87 -5.73
C VAL A 206 8.68 7.59 -5.09
N ASP A 207 8.29 7.65 -3.82
CA ASP A 207 7.59 6.57 -3.13
C ASP A 207 6.07 6.75 -3.34
N MET A 208 5.52 5.99 -4.31
CA MET A 208 4.09 6.04 -4.62
C MET A 208 3.27 4.98 -3.88
N ALA A 209 3.82 4.36 -2.82
CA ALA A 209 3.18 3.23 -2.14
C ALA A 209 1.72 3.49 -1.76
N HIS A 210 1.38 4.67 -1.29
CA HIS A 210 0.00 5.02 -0.93
C HIS A 210 -0.91 5.27 -2.12
N PHE A 211 -0.40 5.81 -3.20
CA PHE A 211 -1.22 6.25 -4.33
C PHE A 211 -1.00 5.47 -5.64
N ALA A 212 -0.23 4.39 -5.63
CA ALA A 212 0.08 3.60 -6.83
C ALA A 212 -1.18 3.11 -7.58
N GLY A 213 -2.22 2.70 -6.86
CA GLY A 213 -3.49 2.32 -7.49
C GLY A 213 -4.21 3.50 -8.14
N LEU A 214 -4.10 4.70 -7.56
CA LEU A 214 -4.66 5.93 -8.13
C LEU A 214 -3.92 6.35 -9.41
N VAL A 215 -2.58 6.19 -9.42
CA VAL A 215 -1.73 6.40 -10.60
C VAL A 215 -2.10 5.42 -11.70
N ALA A 216 -2.19 4.11 -11.38
CA ALA A 216 -2.55 3.07 -12.34
C ALA A 216 -3.94 3.31 -12.99
N ALA A 217 -4.85 3.92 -12.25
CA ALA A 217 -6.19 4.29 -12.74
C ALA A 217 -6.25 5.65 -13.45
N GLY A 218 -5.16 6.43 -13.49
CA GLY A 218 -5.13 7.77 -14.08
C GLY A 218 -5.88 8.83 -13.27
N VAL A 219 -6.18 8.60 -11.98
CA VAL A 219 -6.89 9.56 -11.12
C VAL A 219 -5.95 10.33 -10.16
N TYR A 220 -4.65 10.11 -10.30
CA TYR A 220 -3.57 10.83 -9.61
C TYR A 220 -2.39 11.02 -10.56
N PRO A 221 -1.60 12.10 -10.45
CA PRO A 221 -0.45 12.34 -11.32
C PRO A 221 0.53 11.16 -11.35
N ASN A 222 1.00 10.77 -12.53
CA ASN A 222 1.98 9.71 -12.69
C ASN A 222 3.41 10.26 -12.44
N PRO A 223 4.16 9.74 -11.44
CA PRO A 223 5.52 10.18 -11.18
C PRO A 223 6.56 9.63 -12.16
N VAL A 224 6.26 8.50 -12.84
CA VAL A 224 7.26 7.75 -13.64
C VAL A 224 7.95 8.62 -14.71
N PRO A 225 7.27 9.50 -15.45
CA PRO A 225 7.92 10.36 -16.43
C PRO A 225 8.90 11.40 -15.84
N HIS A 226 8.84 11.62 -14.53
CA HIS A 226 9.61 12.66 -13.84
C HIS A 226 10.71 12.11 -12.95
N ALA A 227 10.58 10.87 -12.47
CA ALA A 227 11.48 10.29 -11.49
C ALA A 227 12.58 9.43 -12.12
N ASP A 228 13.77 9.41 -11.50
CA ASP A 228 14.82 8.44 -11.83
C ASP A 228 14.43 7.03 -11.35
N VAL A 229 13.82 6.95 -10.17
CA VAL A 229 13.33 5.71 -9.54
C VAL A 229 11.99 5.96 -8.88
N VAL A 230 11.06 5.02 -9.03
CA VAL A 230 9.79 5.00 -8.33
C VAL A 230 9.66 3.72 -7.53
N THR A 231 9.42 3.83 -6.24
CA THR A 231 9.16 2.68 -5.36
C THR A 231 7.67 2.58 -5.02
N SER A 232 7.21 1.39 -4.73
CA SER A 232 5.83 1.19 -4.27
C SER A 232 5.67 -0.08 -3.44
N THR A 233 4.60 -0.12 -2.65
CA THR A 233 3.97 -1.35 -2.19
C THR A 233 2.89 -1.80 -3.18
N ILE A 234 2.50 -3.08 -3.11
CA ILE A 234 1.44 -3.64 -3.96
C ILE A 234 0.09 -3.74 -3.23
N HIS A 235 0.10 -3.74 -1.90
CA HIS A 235 -1.04 -4.14 -1.06
C HIS A 235 -1.95 -3.00 -0.57
N LYS A 236 -1.65 -1.73 -0.92
CA LYS A 236 -2.47 -0.56 -0.52
C LYS A 236 -3.54 -0.29 -1.58
N THR A 237 -3.52 0.87 -2.22
CA THR A 237 -4.51 1.22 -3.25
C THR A 237 -4.51 0.26 -4.46
N LEU A 238 -3.38 -0.38 -4.80
CA LEU A 238 -3.34 -1.42 -5.83
C LEU A 238 -4.14 -2.68 -5.45
N GLY A 239 -4.25 -3.01 -4.15
CA GLY A 239 -5.05 -4.16 -3.68
C GLY A 239 -4.47 -5.52 -4.06
N GLY A 240 -3.14 -5.64 -4.14
CA GLY A 240 -2.42 -6.88 -4.38
C GLY A 240 -1.81 -7.48 -3.11
N PRO A 241 -0.94 -8.49 -3.24
CA PRO A 241 -0.31 -9.13 -2.10
C PRO A 241 0.67 -8.19 -1.38
N ARG A 242 1.00 -8.49 -0.14
CA ARG A 242 2.04 -7.75 0.58
C ARG A 242 3.38 -7.95 -0.11
N GLY A 243 4.03 -6.83 -0.42
CA GLY A 243 5.29 -6.81 -1.14
C GLY A 243 5.59 -5.42 -1.70
N GLY A 244 6.78 -5.24 -2.27
CA GLY A 244 7.22 -4.02 -2.92
C GLY A 244 7.48 -4.21 -4.40
N MET A 245 7.70 -3.11 -5.12
CA MET A 245 8.26 -3.04 -6.47
C MET A 245 9.13 -1.80 -6.61
N ILE A 246 10.04 -1.83 -7.57
CA ILE A 246 10.84 -0.68 -7.98
C ILE A 246 10.70 -0.53 -9.48
N LEU A 247 10.38 0.68 -9.92
CA LEU A 247 10.37 1.08 -11.33
C LEU A 247 11.52 2.06 -11.54
N SER A 248 12.18 2.00 -12.68
CA SER A 248 13.27 2.93 -12.98
C SER A 248 13.42 3.17 -14.48
N THR A 249 14.30 4.12 -14.83
CA THR A 249 14.82 4.20 -16.18
C THR A 249 15.69 2.98 -16.48
N GLU A 250 15.80 2.59 -17.75
CA GLU A 250 16.68 1.49 -18.21
C GLU A 250 18.13 1.69 -17.75
N ARG A 251 18.61 2.94 -17.78
CA ARG A 251 19.96 3.32 -17.32
C ARG A 251 20.27 2.87 -15.89
N LEU A 252 19.27 2.83 -15.02
CA LEU A 252 19.43 2.46 -13.61
C LEU A 252 19.06 1.00 -13.33
N GLY A 253 18.39 0.31 -14.27
CA GLY A 253 17.86 -1.03 -14.08
C GLY A 253 18.87 -2.01 -13.52
N GLY A 254 20.07 -2.11 -14.13
CA GLY A 254 21.12 -3.03 -13.66
C GLY A 254 21.65 -2.70 -12.25
N ARG A 255 21.67 -1.41 -11.87
CA ARG A 255 22.05 -1.00 -10.49
C ARG A 255 20.97 -1.36 -9.48
N ILE A 256 19.69 -1.17 -9.83
CA ILE A 256 18.54 -1.55 -9.01
C ILE A 256 18.53 -3.06 -8.81
N ASP A 257 18.69 -3.84 -9.87
CA ASP A 257 18.72 -5.29 -9.78
C ASP A 257 19.85 -5.78 -8.87
N ALA A 258 21.07 -5.24 -9.04
CA ALA A 258 22.19 -5.58 -8.18
C ALA A 258 22.00 -5.18 -6.71
N ALA A 259 21.32 -4.07 -6.45
CA ALA A 259 21.00 -3.61 -5.11
C ALA A 259 19.91 -4.46 -4.43
N VAL A 260 18.97 -5.02 -5.20
CA VAL A 260 18.00 -5.99 -4.68
C VAL A 260 18.67 -7.34 -4.47
N TYR A 261 19.25 -7.93 -5.50
CA TYR A 261 20.00 -9.17 -5.43
C TYR A 261 21.34 -9.04 -6.16
N PRO A 262 22.45 -9.33 -5.49
CA PRO A 262 22.60 -9.87 -4.12
C PRO A 262 22.71 -8.80 -3.01
N GLY A 263 22.51 -7.51 -3.34
CA GLY A 263 22.85 -6.41 -2.44
C GLY A 263 22.08 -6.41 -1.11
N GLN A 264 20.81 -6.83 -1.11
CA GLN A 264 19.94 -6.76 0.07
C GLN A 264 19.17 -8.05 0.34
N GLN A 265 18.74 -8.75 -0.70
CA GLN A 265 17.92 -9.96 -0.63
C GLN A 265 18.65 -11.15 -1.27
N SER A 266 18.15 -12.37 -1.01
CA SER A 266 18.52 -13.59 -1.70
C SER A 266 17.30 -14.16 -2.42
N GLY A 267 16.72 -15.30 -1.97
CA GLY A 267 15.59 -15.94 -2.63
C GLY A 267 14.32 -15.10 -2.63
N PRO A 268 13.77 -14.74 -3.79
CA PRO A 268 12.52 -14.01 -3.89
C PRO A 268 11.31 -14.89 -3.54
N LEU A 269 10.20 -14.27 -3.14
CA LEU A 269 8.95 -14.94 -2.80
C LEU A 269 8.10 -15.16 -4.07
N GLN A 270 8.26 -16.31 -4.74
CA GLN A 270 7.67 -16.55 -6.05
C GLN A 270 6.13 -16.59 -6.04
N HIS A 271 5.52 -17.10 -4.97
CA HIS A 271 4.08 -17.04 -4.75
C HIS A 271 3.55 -15.60 -4.62
N VAL A 272 4.34 -14.71 -4.00
CA VAL A 272 4.01 -13.28 -3.90
C VAL A 272 4.17 -12.60 -5.26
N ILE A 273 5.23 -12.89 -6.02
CA ILE A 273 5.46 -12.32 -7.36
C ILE A 273 4.33 -12.72 -8.31
N ALA A 274 3.88 -13.97 -8.28
CA ALA A 274 2.71 -14.40 -9.04
C ALA A 274 1.44 -13.61 -8.64
N GLY A 275 1.21 -13.39 -7.35
CA GLY A 275 0.14 -12.55 -6.87
C GLY A 275 0.26 -11.08 -7.32
N LYS A 276 1.49 -10.53 -7.39
CA LYS A 276 1.75 -9.19 -7.96
C LYS A 276 1.37 -9.15 -9.44
N ALA A 277 1.74 -10.16 -10.23
CA ALA A 277 1.37 -10.26 -11.63
C ALA A 277 -0.15 -10.26 -11.84
N VAL A 278 -0.89 -10.99 -10.99
CA VAL A 278 -2.37 -11.00 -11.02
C VAL A 278 -2.94 -9.64 -10.65
N ALA A 279 -2.44 -9.00 -9.59
CA ALA A 279 -2.90 -7.69 -9.16
C ALA A 279 -2.69 -6.61 -10.24
N LEU A 280 -1.53 -6.60 -10.91
CA LEU A 280 -1.23 -5.68 -12.00
C LEU A 280 -2.14 -5.89 -13.22
N ARG A 281 -2.47 -7.16 -13.55
CA ARG A 281 -3.47 -7.44 -14.59
C ARG A 281 -4.85 -6.87 -14.25
N ILE A 282 -5.27 -7.01 -12.98
CA ILE A 282 -6.54 -6.44 -12.51
C ILE A 282 -6.49 -4.91 -12.56
N ALA A 283 -5.34 -4.31 -12.16
CA ALA A 283 -5.16 -2.87 -12.15
C ALA A 283 -5.24 -2.21 -13.55
N ALA A 284 -4.99 -2.96 -14.61
CA ALA A 284 -5.15 -2.50 -15.99
C ALA A 284 -6.62 -2.46 -16.48
N SER A 285 -7.58 -2.98 -15.71
CA SER A 285 -8.99 -3.09 -16.12
C SER A 285 -9.80 -1.81 -15.88
N ASP A 286 -10.88 -1.63 -16.66
CA ASP A 286 -11.83 -0.53 -16.47
C ASP A 286 -12.57 -0.61 -15.12
N ALA A 287 -12.88 -1.81 -14.65
CA ALA A 287 -13.46 -2.04 -13.34
C ALA A 287 -12.55 -1.55 -12.20
N PHE A 288 -11.24 -1.68 -12.37
CA PHE A 288 -10.28 -1.14 -11.43
C PHE A 288 -10.24 0.39 -11.47
N ARG A 289 -10.27 1.00 -12.66
CA ARG A 289 -10.32 2.47 -12.82
C ARG A 289 -11.55 3.05 -12.15
N GLU A 290 -12.73 2.46 -12.37
CA GLU A 290 -13.97 2.85 -11.71
C GLU A 290 -13.85 2.74 -10.19
N ARG A 291 -13.30 1.63 -9.68
CA ARG A 291 -13.06 1.43 -8.25
C ARG A 291 -12.17 2.53 -7.66
N GLN A 292 -11.10 2.92 -8.33
CA GLN A 292 -10.21 3.98 -7.84
C GLN A 292 -10.87 5.37 -7.89
N ALA A 293 -11.64 5.66 -8.92
CA ALA A 293 -12.44 6.88 -8.97
C ALA A 293 -13.44 6.94 -7.79
N ARG A 294 -14.10 5.83 -7.50
CA ARG A 294 -15.00 5.69 -6.34
C ARG A 294 -14.26 5.80 -5.01
N THR A 295 -13.03 5.29 -4.93
CA THR A 295 -12.16 5.43 -3.74
C THR A 295 -11.92 6.92 -3.42
N VAL A 296 -11.53 7.72 -4.41
CA VAL A 296 -11.29 9.16 -4.22
C VAL A 296 -12.60 9.92 -3.94
N ALA A 297 -13.67 9.60 -4.67
CA ALA A 297 -14.98 10.20 -4.42
C ALA A 297 -15.50 9.87 -3.01
N GLY A 298 -15.30 8.64 -2.54
CA GLY A 298 -15.61 8.21 -1.17
C GLY A 298 -14.82 8.98 -0.12
N ALA A 299 -13.52 9.19 -0.34
CA ALA A 299 -12.70 9.99 0.57
C ALA A 299 -13.19 11.44 0.65
N ARG A 300 -13.57 12.05 -0.49
CA ARG A 300 -14.16 13.37 -0.52
C ARG A 300 -15.52 13.41 0.20
N ALA A 301 -16.33 12.38 0.05
CA ALA A 301 -17.63 12.26 0.77
C ALA A 301 -17.42 12.21 2.28
N VAL A 302 -16.50 11.37 2.78
CA VAL A 302 -16.15 11.32 4.21
C VAL A 302 -15.64 12.69 4.68
N ALA A 303 -14.70 13.31 3.96
CA ALA A 303 -14.17 14.63 4.32
C ALA A 303 -15.29 15.68 4.41
N SER A 304 -16.24 15.68 3.46
CA SER A 304 -17.36 16.63 3.44
C SER A 304 -18.27 16.49 4.67
N GLN A 305 -18.53 15.27 5.14
CA GLN A 305 -19.31 15.03 6.35
C GLN A 305 -18.61 15.51 7.62
N LEU A 306 -17.30 15.26 7.72
CA LEU A 306 -16.50 15.74 8.84
C LEU A 306 -16.48 17.27 8.90
N VAL A 307 -16.27 17.93 7.75
CA VAL A 307 -16.30 19.41 7.66
C VAL A 307 -17.69 19.97 7.98
N ALA A 308 -18.76 19.34 7.47
CA ALA A 308 -20.14 19.76 7.76
C ALA A 308 -20.49 19.62 9.25
N ALA A 309 -19.90 18.68 9.96
CA ALA A 309 -19.98 18.51 11.41
C ALA A 309 -19.07 19.49 12.20
N GLY A 310 -18.35 20.38 11.52
CA GLY A 310 -17.45 21.35 12.17
C GLY A 310 -16.11 20.76 12.62
N GLN A 311 -15.74 19.57 12.14
CA GLN A 311 -14.47 18.95 12.47
C GLN A 311 -13.35 19.44 11.53
N ASP A 312 -12.13 19.51 12.06
CA ASP A 312 -10.99 19.99 11.31
C ASP A 312 -10.44 18.87 10.39
N VAL A 313 -10.64 19.03 9.09
CA VAL A 313 -10.00 18.20 8.05
C VAL A 313 -8.78 18.95 7.53
N LEU A 314 -7.60 18.33 7.63
CA LEU A 314 -6.36 18.94 7.14
C LEU A 314 -6.51 19.27 5.65
N THR A 315 -6.01 20.43 5.25
CA THR A 315 -6.13 20.98 3.88
C THR A 315 -7.58 21.23 3.40
N GLY A 316 -8.59 21.12 4.27
CA GLY A 316 -10.00 21.31 3.94
C GLY A 316 -10.61 20.22 3.05
N GLY A 317 -9.91 19.08 2.84
CA GLY A 317 -10.38 17.98 1.98
C GLY A 317 -9.28 17.09 1.46
N THR A 318 -9.55 16.33 0.38
CA THR A 318 -8.59 15.37 -0.17
C THR A 318 -8.65 15.22 -1.68
N ASP A 319 -7.51 14.91 -2.29
CA ASP A 319 -7.36 14.49 -3.68
C ASP A 319 -7.04 12.98 -3.80
N THR A 320 -6.97 12.27 -2.66
CA THR A 320 -6.48 10.90 -2.57
C THR A 320 -7.51 9.96 -1.94
N HIS A 321 -7.06 8.76 -1.55
CA HIS A 321 -7.84 7.74 -0.86
C HIS A 321 -7.92 7.93 0.66
N LEU A 322 -7.33 8.98 1.20
CA LEU A 322 -7.30 9.20 2.65
C LEU A 322 -7.75 10.61 3.04
N VAL A 323 -8.26 10.71 4.26
CA VAL A 323 -8.64 11.94 4.94
C VAL A 323 -7.83 12.03 6.22
N MET A 324 -7.31 13.23 6.52
CA MET A 324 -6.63 13.53 7.77
C MET A 324 -7.53 14.42 8.62
N CYS A 325 -7.97 13.92 9.76
CA CYS A 325 -8.82 14.65 10.71
C CYS A 325 -8.02 15.06 11.94
N ASP A 326 -8.09 16.34 12.30
CA ASP A 326 -7.46 16.90 13.50
C ASP A 326 -8.48 16.95 14.65
N LEU A 327 -8.23 16.17 15.70
CA LEU A 327 -9.12 16.04 16.86
C LEU A 327 -8.84 17.05 17.97
N ARG A 328 -7.80 17.88 17.83
CA ARG A 328 -7.35 18.79 18.91
C ARG A 328 -8.45 19.75 19.37
N LYS A 329 -9.24 20.29 18.45
CA LYS A 329 -10.37 21.17 18.79
C LYS A 329 -11.53 20.45 19.48
N LEU A 330 -11.64 19.15 19.27
CA LEU A 330 -12.65 18.30 19.94
C LEU A 330 -12.22 17.93 21.38
N GLY A 331 -10.98 18.23 21.76
CA GLY A 331 -10.42 17.83 23.06
C GLY A 331 -10.13 16.33 23.16
N LEU A 332 -10.09 15.63 22.04
CA LEU A 332 -9.73 14.21 21.92
C LEU A 332 -8.25 14.05 21.54
N ASP A 333 -7.61 13.03 22.07
CA ASP A 333 -6.40 12.50 21.46
C ASP A 333 -6.72 11.46 20.38
N ALA A 334 -5.72 11.15 19.58
CA ALA A 334 -5.91 10.21 18.46
C ALA A 334 -6.29 8.79 18.91
N ARG A 335 -5.72 8.34 20.04
CA ARG A 335 -5.99 7.01 20.60
C ARG A 335 -7.43 6.92 21.12
N GLU A 336 -7.95 7.97 21.75
CA GLU A 336 -9.36 7.99 22.16
C GLU A 336 -10.28 7.96 20.93
N GLY A 337 -9.97 8.76 19.90
CA GLY A 337 -10.73 8.73 18.63
C GLY A 337 -10.72 7.36 17.98
N GLU A 338 -9.54 6.73 17.89
CA GLU A 338 -9.38 5.37 17.34
C GLU A 338 -10.18 4.33 18.15
N ASN A 339 -10.11 4.38 19.48
CA ASN A 339 -10.83 3.46 20.37
C ASN A 339 -12.36 3.64 20.26
N ARG A 340 -12.87 4.88 20.14
CA ARG A 340 -14.30 5.12 19.92
C ARG A 340 -14.77 4.46 18.64
N LEU A 341 -14.07 4.68 17.54
CA LEU A 341 -14.40 4.11 16.23
C LEU A 341 -14.28 2.58 16.23
N ALA A 342 -13.21 2.03 16.80
CA ALA A 342 -13.06 0.58 16.95
C ALA A 342 -14.21 -0.06 17.74
N SER A 343 -14.72 0.63 18.79
CA SER A 343 -15.83 0.14 19.62
C SER A 343 -17.19 0.06 18.90
N ILE A 344 -17.29 0.64 17.71
CA ILE A 344 -18.46 0.60 16.83
C ILE A 344 -18.18 -0.14 15.51
N GLY A 345 -17.05 -0.84 15.41
CA GLY A 345 -16.71 -1.65 14.24
C GLY A 345 -16.09 -0.87 13.07
N ILE A 346 -15.54 0.32 13.31
CA ILE A 346 -14.80 1.09 12.28
C ILE A 346 -13.32 1.13 12.64
N THR A 347 -12.46 0.60 11.78
CA THR A 347 -11.01 0.54 11.98
C THR A 347 -10.33 1.70 11.26
N VAL A 348 -9.60 2.54 11.99
CA VAL A 348 -8.80 3.66 11.46
C VAL A 348 -7.41 3.63 12.07
N SER A 349 -6.53 4.54 11.71
CA SER A 349 -5.22 4.70 12.36
C SER A 349 -5.00 6.11 12.88
N HIS A 350 -4.36 6.22 14.04
CA HIS A 350 -3.82 7.49 14.50
C HIS A 350 -2.66 7.95 13.57
N SER A 351 -2.44 9.24 13.52
CA SER A 351 -1.38 9.86 12.72
C SER A 351 -0.98 11.21 13.32
N PRO A 352 0.28 11.61 13.23
CA PRO A 352 0.66 12.97 13.61
C PRO A 352 -0.10 14.01 12.80
N VAL A 353 -0.38 15.15 13.45
CA VAL A 353 -0.84 16.38 12.80
C VAL A 353 0.37 17.30 12.65
N PRO A 354 0.61 17.88 11.48
CA PRO A 354 1.69 18.85 11.31
C PRO A 354 1.61 19.95 12.36
N PHE A 355 2.79 20.30 12.90
CA PHE A 355 2.94 21.34 13.94
C PHE A 355 2.18 21.08 15.25
N ASP A 356 1.78 19.85 15.55
CA ASP A 356 1.26 19.50 16.86
C ASP A 356 2.40 19.59 17.89
N PRO A 357 2.26 20.42 18.95
CA PRO A 357 3.31 20.55 19.96
C PRO A 357 3.41 19.34 20.89
N ARG A 358 2.45 18.41 20.83
CA ARG A 358 2.44 17.20 21.64
C ARG A 358 3.38 16.14 21.07
N PRO A 359 3.89 15.22 21.89
CA PRO A 359 4.63 14.05 21.42
C PRO A 359 3.83 13.25 20.40
N VAL A 360 4.53 12.58 19.48
CA VAL A 360 3.92 11.83 18.35
C VAL A 360 2.94 10.73 18.83
N ASP A 361 3.23 10.11 19.96
CA ASP A 361 2.42 9.05 20.59
C ASP A 361 1.10 9.55 21.21
N VAL A 362 0.97 10.88 21.44
CA VAL A 362 -0.24 11.52 21.93
C VAL A 362 -0.79 12.57 20.94
N SER A 363 -0.34 12.51 19.69
CA SER A 363 -0.81 13.39 18.61
C SER A 363 -2.34 13.30 18.41
N GLY A 364 -2.95 14.38 17.91
CA GLY A 364 -4.40 14.50 17.76
C GLY A 364 -4.96 14.16 16.40
N GLY A 365 -4.26 13.43 15.56
CA GLY A 365 -4.71 13.13 14.20
C GLY A 365 -5.27 11.74 14.00
N LEU A 366 -6.32 11.62 13.19
CA LEU A 366 -6.78 10.36 12.61
C LEU A 366 -6.55 10.35 11.12
N ARG A 367 -6.03 9.22 10.62
CA ARG A 367 -5.92 8.93 9.19
C ARG A 367 -6.99 7.91 8.81
N ILE A 368 -7.88 8.31 7.93
CA ILE A 368 -9.07 7.56 7.51
C ILE A 368 -8.94 7.24 6.03
N GLY A 369 -8.91 5.97 5.65
CA GLY A 369 -8.76 5.51 4.27
C GLY A 369 -10.06 4.91 3.71
N THR A 370 -10.23 4.96 2.40
CA THR A 370 -11.45 4.48 1.73
C THR A 370 -11.21 3.33 0.76
N SER A 371 -9.95 2.92 0.55
CA SER A 371 -9.59 1.90 -0.45
C SER A 371 -10.24 0.55 -0.19
N ALA A 372 -10.20 0.05 1.04
CA ALA A 372 -10.76 -1.25 1.41
C ALA A 372 -12.28 -1.28 1.21
N LEU A 373 -12.99 -0.25 1.66
CA LEU A 373 -14.45 -0.16 1.50
C LEU A 373 -14.87 0.00 0.04
N ALA A 374 -14.13 0.79 -0.76
CA ALA A 374 -14.39 0.89 -2.20
C ALA A 374 -14.15 -0.45 -2.91
N THR A 375 -13.14 -1.23 -2.49
CA THR A 375 -12.89 -2.59 -2.99
C THR A 375 -14.00 -3.54 -2.58
N ARG A 376 -14.53 -3.41 -1.36
CA ARG A 376 -15.67 -4.18 -0.85
C ARG A 376 -16.96 -3.89 -1.62
N GLY A 377 -17.10 -2.70 -2.25
CA GLY A 377 -18.22 -2.37 -3.12
C GLY A 377 -19.04 -1.15 -2.67
N LEU A 378 -18.69 -0.50 -1.55
CA LEU A 378 -19.41 0.69 -1.07
C LEU A 378 -19.43 1.78 -2.15
N GLN A 379 -20.59 2.45 -2.26
CA GLN A 379 -20.82 3.54 -3.18
C GLN A 379 -20.67 4.90 -2.48
N VAL A 380 -20.66 5.99 -3.23
CA VAL A 380 -20.46 7.35 -2.67
C VAL A 380 -21.49 7.69 -1.59
N ALA A 381 -22.74 7.24 -1.76
CA ALA A 381 -23.81 7.43 -0.76
C ALA A 381 -23.49 6.72 0.57
N ASP A 382 -22.91 5.51 0.50
CA ASP A 382 -22.51 4.78 1.69
C ASP A 382 -21.33 5.48 2.40
N PHE A 383 -20.40 6.08 1.65
CA PHE A 383 -19.32 6.87 2.23
C PHE A 383 -19.79 8.16 2.91
N LEU A 384 -20.89 8.77 2.44
CA LEU A 384 -21.56 9.87 3.18
C LEU A 384 -22.10 9.37 4.51
N GLU A 385 -22.75 8.20 4.52
CA GLU A 385 -23.24 7.58 5.76
C GLU A 385 -22.09 7.24 6.72
N VAL A 386 -21.03 6.59 6.24
CA VAL A 386 -19.82 6.30 7.03
C VAL A 386 -19.22 7.58 7.61
N GLY A 387 -19.09 8.63 6.79
CA GLY A 387 -18.60 9.94 7.24
C GLY A 387 -19.45 10.54 8.35
N GLY A 388 -20.78 10.43 8.25
CA GLY A 388 -21.74 10.83 9.29
C GLY A 388 -21.55 10.03 10.58
N ILE A 389 -21.44 8.70 10.50
CA ILE A 389 -21.18 7.83 11.66
C ILE A 389 -19.87 8.22 12.36
N ILE A 390 -18.80 8.45 11.59
CA ILE A 390 -17.50 8.87 12.14
C ILE A 390 -17.63 10.23 12.82
N ALA A 391 -18.27 11.21 12.17
CA ALA A 391 -18.46 12.54 12.71
C ALA A 391 -19.21 12.50 14.06
N GLU A 392 -20.29 11.73 14.14
CA GLU A 392 -21.09 11.54 15.35
C GLU A 392 -20.34 10.79 16.46
N ALA A 393 -19.52 9.80 16.11
CA ALA A 393 -18.69 9.05 17.08
C ALA A 393 -17.57 9.93 17.69
N LEU A 394 -17.08 10.90 16.95
CA LEU A 394 -16.03 11.83 17.39
C LEU A 394 -16.60 13.06 18.14
N GLU A 395 -17.91 13.23 18.22
CA GLU A 395 -18.53 14.26 19.04
C GLU A 395 -18.04 14.18 20.50
N PRO A 396 -17.62 15.30 21.12
CA PRO A 396 -17.10 15.29 22.49
C PRO A 396 -18.13 14.81 23.53
N ARG A 397 -19.42 15.01 23.26
CA ARG A 397 -20.53 14.65 24.14
C ARG A 397 -21.52 13.75 23.44
N GLY A 398 -22.09 12.81 24.19
CA GLY A 398 -23.18 11.95 23.70
C GLY A 398 -22.73 10.63 23.06
N PHE A 399 -21.46 10.40 22.81
CA PHE A 399 -20.98 9.13 22.21
C PHE A 399 -21.46 7.90 22.98
N ALA A 400 -21.33 7.89 24.32
CA ALA A 400 -21.68 6.73 25.14
C ALA A 400 -23.18 6.33 24.98
N SER A 401 -24.09 7.30 24.86
CA SER A 401 -25.52 7.06 24.66
C SER A 401 -25.87 6.61 23.24
N ARG A 402 -25.05 6.96 22.26
CA ARG A 402 -25.28 6.65 20.84
C ARG A 402 -24.48 5.46 20.33
N ARG A 403 -23.52 4.95 21.12
CA ARG A 403 -22.60 3.90 20.70
C ARG A 403 -23.30 2.69 20.09
N ALA A 404 -24.39 2.19 20.72
CA ALA A 404 -25.10 1.03 20.22
C ALA A 404 -25.78 1.29 18.87
N GLU A 405 -26.40 2.47 18.67
CA GLU A 405 -27.00 2.90 17.41
C GLU A 405 -25.95 2.99 16.31
N LEU A 406 -24.80 3.65 16.58
CA LEU A 406 -23.71 3.81 15.63
C LEU A 406 -23.10 2.46 15.24
N ALA A 407 -22.91 1.55 16.19
CA ALA A 407 -22.45 0.19 15.93
C ALA A 407 -23.41 -0.59 15.02
N THR A 408 -24.72 -0.48 15.26
CA THR A 408 -25.74 -1.11 14.41
C THR A 408 -25.64 -0.60 12.97
N ARG A 409 -25.58 0.72 12.77
CA ARG A 409 -25.45 1.34 11.43
C ARG A 409 -24.17 0.90 10.71
N ALA A 410 -23.04 0.83 11.42
CA ALA A 410 -21.77 0.36 10.86
C ALA A 410 -21.86 -1.13 10.45
N THR A 411 -22.48 -1.97 11.28
CA THR A 411 -22.69 -3.39 10.98
C THR A 411 -23.60 -3.60 9.76
N GLU A 412 -24.73 -2.88 9.68
CA GLU A 412 -25.65 -2.94 8.54
C GLU A 412 -24.95 -2.55 7.22
N LEU A 413 -24.07 -1.54 7.25
CA LEU A 413 -23.24 -1.19 6.09
C LEU A 413 -22.28 -2.32 5.71
N ALA A 414 -21.64 -2.96 6.69
CA ALA A 414 -20.76 -4.08 6.45
C ALA A 414 -21.52 -5.29 5.86
N GLU A 415 -22.69 -5.62 6.36
CA GLU A 415 -23.52 -6.73 5.90
C GLU A 415 -24.11 -6.51 4.50
N ARG A 416 -24.37 -5.26 4.11
CA ARG A 416 -24.85 -4.91 2.77
C ARG A 416 -23.86 -5.29 1.67
N TYR A 417 -22.57 -5.35 2.00
CA TYR A 417 -21.47 -5.67 1.08
C TYR A 417 -20.66 -6.86 1.62
N PRO A 418 -21.15 -8.11 1.50
CA PRO A 418 -20.48 -9.27 2.09
C PRO A 418 -19.10 -9.50 1.47
N LEU A 419 -18.08 -9.53 2.32
CA LEU A 419 -16.70 -9.80 1.92
C LEU A 419 -16.47 -11.31 1.84
N TYR A 420 -15.87 -11.79 0.75
CA TYR A 420 -15.52 -13.19 0.53
C TYR A 420 -16.67 -14.19 0.79
N PRO A 421 -17.85 -14.03 0.18
CA PRO A 421 -19.02 -14.87 0.49
C PRO A 421 -18.84 -16.36 0.13
N ARG A 422 -17.77 -16.71 -0.61
CA ARG A 422 -17.42 -18.09 -0.96
C ARG A 422 -16.40 -18.73 0.00
N LEU A 423 -15.78 -17.97 0.87
CA LEU A 423 -14.95 -18.53 1.95
C LEU A 423 -15.92 -18.97 3.05
N GLY A 424 -16.12 -20.27 3.19
CA GLY A 424 -17.05 -20.83 4.17
C GLY A 424 -16.59 -20.58 5.59
N ALA A 425 -17.56 -20.41 6.50
CA ALA A 425 -17.35 -20.23 7.92
C ALA A 425 -16.60 -21.40 8.62
N ALA A 426 -16.32 -22.48 7.92
CA ALA A 426 -15.70 -23.68 8.49
C ALA A 426 -14.22 -23.84 8.19
N THR A 427 -13.60 -22.98 7.38
CA THR A 427 -12.22 -23.24 6.98
C THR A 427 -11.30 -22.03 6.98
N GLY A 428 -11.78 -20.76 6.94
CA GLY A 428 -10.89 -19.58 6.81
C GLY A 428 -9.75 -19.77 5.77
N ALA A 429 -9.48 -21.02 5.44
CA ALA A 429 -8.51 -21.47 4.46
C ALA A 429 -9.15 -21.50 3.09
N VAL A 430 -8.47 -20.95 2.11
CA VAL A 430 -8.75 -21.19 0.69
C VAL A 430 -8.55 -22.70 0.49
N VAL A 431 -9.63 -23.47 0.47
CA VAL A 431 -9.56 -24.83 -0.08
C VAL A 431 -9.35 -24.62 -1.57
N LEU A 432 -8.09 -24.77 -2.00
CA LEU A 432 -7.69 -24.71 -3.40
C LEU A 432 -8.14 -25.99 -4.09
N ASP A 433 -9.44 -26.08 -4.38
CA ASP A 433 -9.94 -27.02 -5.37
C ASP A 433 -9.62 -26.43 -6.75
N PHE A 434 -8.46 -26.76 -7.28
CA PHE A 434 -8.10 -26.40 -8.63
C PHE A 434 -8.96 -27.25 -9.57
N PRO A 435 -9.95 -26.66 -10.29
CA PRO A 435 -10.58 -27.40 -11.36
C PRO A 435 -9.47 -27.88 -12.29
N SER A 436 -9.39 -29.19 -12.52
CA SER A 436 -8.41 -29.78 -13.39
C SER A 436 -8.59 -29.21 -14.81
N VAL A 437 -7.82 -28.17 -15.12
CA VAL A 437 -7.64 -27.73 -16.49
C VAL A 437 -6.68 -28.72 -17.12
N ALA A 438 -7.22 -29.88 -17.51
CA ALA A 438 -6.55 -30.82 -18.40
C ALA A 438 -6.36 -30.11 -19.75
N ARG A 439 -5.31 -29.31 -19.87
CA ARG A 439 -4.76 -28.91 -21.15
C ARG A 439 -3.60 -29.85 -21.43
N GLU A 440 -3.72 -30.61 -22.53
CA GLU A 440 -2.56 -31.20 -23.19
C GLU A 440 -1.58 -30.06 -23.51
N ILE A 441 -0.62 -29.83 -22.62
CA ILE A 441 0.48 -28.89 -22.87
C ILE A 441 1.59 -29.72 -23.53
N ASN A 442 1.44 -30.01 -24.82
CA ASN A 442 2.54 -30.35 -25.68
C ASN A 442 3.25 -29.05 -26.07
N HIS A 443 4.40 -28.82 -25.47
CA HIS A 443 5.36 -27.73 -25.59
C HIS A 443 4.98 -26.40 -24.90
N PRO A 444 5.87 -25.85 -24.05
CA PRO A 444 5.73 -24.50 -23.54
C PRO A 444 5.93 -23.51 -24.70
N PRO A 445 5.10 -22.45 -24.80
CA PRO A 445 5.35 -21.41 -25.78
C PRO A 445 6.70 -20.73 -25.45
N SER A 446 7.50 -20.52 -26.48
CA SER A 446 8.75 -19.77 -26.34
C SER A 446 8.47 -18.32 -25.95
N ALA A 447 9.43 -17.64 -25.33
CA ALA A 447 9.32 -16.22 -24.98
C ALA A 447 8.98 -15.33 -26.20
N ALA A 448 9.29 -15.80 -27.43
CA ALA A 448 8.96 -15.13 -28.68
C ALA A 448 7.47 -15.32 -29.07
N GLU A 449 6.85 -16.43 -28.72
CA GLU A 449 5.43 -16.69 -29.01
C GLU A 449 4.48 -15.99 -28.06
N LEU A 450 4.90 -15.74 -26.80
CA LEU A 450 4.15 -14.95 -25.83
C LEU A 450 4.05 -13.47 -26.24
N ARG A 451 5.02 -12.95 -27.00
CA ARG A 451 5.02 -11.58 -27.52
C ARG A 451 4.13 -11.34 -28.74
N ARG A 452 3.55 -12.38 -29.35
CA ARG A 452 2.78 -12.30 -30.60
C ARG A 452 1.26 -12.46 -30.45
N ARG A 453 0.70 -12.54 -29.24
CA ARG A 453 -0.76 -12.57 -29.06
C ARG A 453 -1.30 -11.15 -28.99
N PRO A 454 -2.24 -10.79 -29.89
CA PRO A 454 -2.92 -9.49 -29.79
C PRO A 454 -3.80 -9.44 -28.54
N ALA A 455 -4.06 -8.19 -28.08
CA ALA A 455 -4.75 -7.80 -26.87
C ALA A 455 -6.14 -8.41 -26.68
#